data_73cd367d27ce633b5481f0ef300e222a
#
_entry.id   73cd367d27ce633b5481f0ef300e222a
#
_cell.length_a   1.000
_cell.length_b   1.000
_cell.length_c   1.000
_cell.angle_alpha   90.00
_cell.angle_beta   90.00
_cell.angle_gamma   90.00
#
_symmetry.space_group_name_H-M   'P 1'
#
loop_
_entity.id
_entity.type
_entity.pdbx_description
1 polymer ?
#
loop_
_entity_poly.entity_id
_entity_poly.type
_entity_poly.pdbx_seq_one_letter_code
_entity_poly.pdbx_strand_id
1 'polypeptide(L)'
;PRQSSSCAERRAGYRDALAAAGIAADPAWLIECAPTRLDAARQAGALCARDPLPTALVCYNDVVALGMASGLAERGRHAGHDYALIGFDDIAEAAVASPPLSTVAVAPRERGMQAAQLVLDALRQQQTLPALTIAPARLCLRASSRVALSSVPGVAA
;
A
#
# COMPACT_ATOMS: atom_id res chain seq x y z
N PRO A 1 11.31 -7.25 4.39
CA PRO A 1 12.14 -6.22 5.05
C PRO A 1 11.67 -5.89 6.47
N ARG A 2 11.76 -6.88 7.40
CA ARG A 2 11.38 -6.69 8.82
C ARG A 2 12.11 -5.53 9.50
N GLN A 3 13.25 -5.11 8.97
CA GLN A 3 14.13 -4.07 9.55
C GLN A 3 14.02 -2.70 8.86
N SER A 4 13.13 -2.53 7.89
CA SER A 4 12.94 -1.23 7.22
C SER A 4 12.05 -0.32 8.07
N SER A 5 12.52 0.89 8.39
CA SER A 5 11.73 1.92 9.08
C SER A 5 10.42 2.21 8.34
N SER A 6 10.47 2.31 7.01
CA SER A 6 9.26 2.54 6.20
C SER A 6 8.25 1.39 6.29
N CYS A 7 8.69 0.15 6.49
CA CYS A 7 7.79 -0.98 6.74
C CYS A 7 7.12 -0.86 8.12
N ALA A 8 7.89 -0.48 9.14
CA ALA A 8 7.38 -0.29 10.50
C ALA A 8 6.34 0.84 10.54
N GLU A 9 6.63 1.98 9.93
CA GLU A 9 5.74 3.13 9.87
C GLU A 9 4.44 2.84 9.10
N ARG A 10 4.52 2.21 7.93
CA ARG A 10 3.31 1.82 7.16
C ARG A 10 2.44 0.85 7.94
N ARG A 11 3.05 -0.09 8.67
CA ARG A 11 2.33 -1.04 9.51
C ARG A 11 1.72 -0.40 10.76
N ALA A 12 2.39 0.60 11.35
CA ALA A 12 1.83 1.41 12.43
C ALA A 12 0.59 2.16 11.94
N GLY A 13 0.69 2.91 10.82
CA GLY A 13 -0.44 3.63 10.23
C GLY A 13 -1.64 2.73 9.89
N TYR A 14 -1.40 1.51 9.39
CA TYR A 14 -2.46 0.52 9.18
C TYR A 14 -3.16 0.15 10.50
N ARG A 15 -2.41 -0.12 11.58
CA ARG A 15 -2.98 -0.47 12.89
C ARG A 15 -3.75 0.70 13.50
N ASP A 16 -3.21 1.91 13.39
CA ASP A 16 -3.83 3.12 13.90
C ASP A 16 -5.17 3.40 13.20
N ALA A 17 -5.23 3.21 11.87
CA ALA A 17 -6.46 3.35 11.10
C ALA A 17 -7.53 2.32 11.51
N LEU A 18 -7.16 1.06 11.72
CA LEU A 18 -8.07 0.03 12.22
C LEU A 18 -8.57 0.37 13.62
N ALA A 19 -7.67 0.77 14.52
CA ALA A 19 -8.03 1.16 15.89
C ALA A 19 -9.00 2.35 15.91
N ALA A 20 -8.75 3.36 15.06
CA ALA A 20 -9.65 4.52 14.93
C ALA A 20 -11.04 4.12 14.40
N ALA A 21 -11.14 3.07 13.61
CA ALA A 21 -12.40 2.50 13.13
C ALA A 21 -13.03 1.47 14.10
N GLY A 22 -12.44 1.24 15.28
CA GLY A 22 -12.91 0.23 16.24
C GLY A 22 -12.68 -1.22 15.81
N ILE A 23 -11.80 -1.46 14.84
CA ILE A 23 -11.49 -2.79 14.30
C ILE A 23 -10.22 -3.32 14.95
N ALA A 24 -10.28 -4.50 15.55
CA ALA A 24 -9.11 -5.17 16.12
C ALA A 24 -8.14 -5.60 15.01
N ALA A 25 -6.87 -5.20 15.12
CA ALA A 25 -5.82 -5.66 14.20
C ALA A 25 -5.39 -7.07 14.57
N ASP A 26 -5.82 -8.08 13.79
CA ASP A 26 -5.39 -9.47 13.97
C ASP A 26 -4.00 -9.68 13.33
N PRO A 27 -2.99 -10.11 14.09
CA PRO A 27 -1.67 -10.44 13.55
C PRO A 27 -1.70 -11.51 12.45
N ALA A 28 -2.69 -12.39 12.43
CA ALA A 28 -2.85 -13.40 11.39
C ALA A 28 -3.07 -12.80 9.99
N TRP A 29 -3.57 -11.56 9.89
CA TRP A 29 -3.73 -10.85 8.62
C TRP A 29 -2.47 -10.13 8.12
N LEU A 30 -1.38 -10.15 8.88
CA LEU A 30 -0.09 -9.62 8.46
C LEU A 30 0.69 -10.68 7.68
N ILE A 31 0.71 -10.55 6.35
CA ILE A 31 1.44 -11.48 5.47
C ILE A 31 2.81 -10.89 5.17
N GLU A 32 3.85 -11.64 5.48
CA GLU A 32 5.22 -11.26 5.16
C GLU A 32 5.68 -11.93 3.86
N CYS A 33 6.23 -11.12 2.95
CA CYS A 33 6.84 -11.59 1.72
C CYS A 33 8.05 -10.72 1.34
N ALA A 34 8.88 -11.22 0.44
CA ALA A 34 9.88 -10.37 -0.22
C ALA A 34 9.17 -9.30 -1.07
N PRO A 35 9.73 -8.07 -1.19
CA PRO A 35 9.10 -6.98 -1.92
C PRO A 35 9.25 -7.16 -3.45
N THR A 36 8.84 -8.32 -3.95
CA THR A 36 8.86 -8.69 -5.37
C THR A 36 7.50 -9.14 -5.85
N ARG A 37 7.21 -8.96 -7.15
CA ARG A 37 5.95 -9.46 -7.77
C ARG A 37 5.80 -10.96 -7.60
N LEU A 38 6.88 -11.72 -7.81
CA LEU A 38 6.84 -13.17 -7.79
C LEU A 38 6.52 -13.71 -6.39
N ASP A 39 7.15 -13.17 -5.37
CA ASP A 39 6.92 -13.64 -4.00
C ASP A 39 5.52 -13.26 -3.51
N ALA A 40 5.06 -12.05 -3.82
CA ALA A 40 3.69 -11.63 -3.54
C ALA A 40 2.65 -12.53 -4.23
N ALA A 41 2.85 -12.89 -5.52
CA ALA A 41 1.97 -13.79 -6.24
C ALA A 41 1.91 -15.19 -5.60
N ARG A 42 3.04 -15.69 -5.10
CA ARG A 42 3.09 -16.98 -4.37
C ARG A 42 2.25 -16.96 -3.09
N GLN A 43 2.22 -15.82 -2.36
CA GLN A 43 1.42 -15.68 -1.14
C GLN A 43 -0.10 -15.70 -1.40
N ALA A 44 -0.55 -15.42 -2.63
CA ALA A 44 -1.96 -15.45 -2.99
C ALA A 44 -2.63 -16.81 -2.72
N GLY A 45 -1.90 -17.93 -2.89
CA GLY A 45 -2.41 -19.27 -2.58
C GLY A 45 -2.75 -19.45 -1.10
N ALA A 46 -1.84 -19.06 -0.22
CA ALA A 46 -2.06 -19.11 1.22
C ALA A 46 -3.19 -18.17 1.67
N LEU A 47 -3.33 -17.04 0.99
CA LEU A 47 -4.42 -16.10 1.27
C LEU A 47 -5.78 -16.67 0.87
N CYS A 48 -5.90 -17.29 -0.31
CA CYS A 48 -7.12 -17.92 -0.78
C CYS A 48 -7.56 -19.13 0.07
N ALA A 49 -6.65 -19.75 0.81
CA ALA A 49 -6.98 -20.85 1.73
C ALA A 49 -7.62 -20.37 3.05
N ARG A 50 -7.73 -19.07 3.27
CA ARG A 50 -8.33 -18.50 4.48
C ARG A 50 -9.85 -18.39 4.35
N ASP A 51 -10.55 -18.61 5.45
CA ASP A 51 -11.99 -18.43 5.57
C ASP A 51 -12.30 -17.64 6.87
N PRO A 52 -12.93 -16.47 6.78
CA PRO A 52 -13.28 -15.75 5.56
C PRO A 52 -12.08 -15.16 4.83
N LEU A 53 -12.22 -14.92 3.52
CA LEU A 53 -11.26 -14.15 2.75
C LEU A 53 -11.27 -12.67 3.16
N PRO A 54 -10.13 -11.98 3.18
CA PRO A 54 -10.10 -10.54 3.44
C PRO A 54 -10.82 -9.77 2.34
N THR A 55 -11.60 -8.77 2.74
CA THR A 55 -12.32 -7.88 1.83
C THR A 55 -11.46 -6.73 1.30
N ALA A 56 -10.30 -6.50 1.93
CA ALA A 56 -9.35 -5.47 1.51
C ALA A 56 -7.90 -5.89 1.79
N LEU A 57 -7.00 -5.45 0.92
CA LEU A 57 -5.56 -5.69 1.03
C LEU A 57 -4.80 -4.37 0.94
N VAL A 58 -4.00 -4.07 1.95
CA VAL A 58 -3.04 -2.96 1.96
C VAL A 58 -1.65 -3.55 1.77
N CYS A 59 -1.02 -3.26 0.64
CA CYS A 59 0.28 -3.80 0.29
C CYS A 59 1.41 -2.84 0.63
N TYR A 60 2.59 -3.40 0.92
CA TYR A 60 3.78 -2.63 1.24
C TYR A 60 4.12 -1.60 0.15
N ASN A 61 4.04 -2.01 -1.13
CA ASN A 61 4.22 -1.12 -2.28
C ASN A 61 3.45 -1.64 -3.50
N ASP A 62 3.50 -0.90 -4.62
CA ASP A 62 2.79 -1.23 -5.85
C ASP A 62 3.30 -2.53 -6.49
N VAL A 63 4.61 -2.80 -6.38
CA VAL A 63 5.20 -4.05 -6.91
C VAL A 63 4.59 -5.27 -6.22
N VAL A 64 4.45 -5.22 -4.90
CA VAL A 64 3.79 -6.26 -4.10
C VAL A 64 2.30 -6.34 -4.42
N ALA A 65 1.62 -5.20 -4.53
CA ALA A 65 0.19 -5.15 -4.86
C ALA A 65 -0.10 -5.78 -6.23
N LEU A 66 0.66 -5.42 -7.26
CA LEU A 66 0.52 -6.01 -8.60
C LEU A 66 0.82 -7.51 -8.62
N GLY A 67 1.81 -7.96 -7.84
CA GLY A 67 2.09 -9.38 -7.69
C GLY A 67 0.94 -10.13 -7.02
N MET A 68 0.41 -9.60 -5.93
CA MET A 68 -0.74 -10.17 -5.24
C MET A 68 -1.98 -10.22 -6.14
N ALA A 69 -2.27 -9.13 -6.88
CA ALA A 69 -3.37 -9.09 -7.83
C ALA A 69 -3.26 -10.17 -8.90
N SER A 70 -2.05 -10.38 -9.47
CA SER A 70 -1.82 -11.43 -10.45
C SER A 70 -2.06 -12.82 -9.87
N GLY A 71 -1.49 -13.12 -8.70
CA GLY A 71 -1.65 -14.43 -8.06
C GLY A 71 -3.09 -14.73 -7.61
N LEU A 72 -3.86 -13.72 -7.22
CA LEU A 72 -5.28 -13.85 -6.90
C LEU A 72 -6.15 -14.01 -8.16
N ALA A 73 -5.82 -13.28 -9.25
CA ALA A 73 -6.53 -13.40 -10.53
C ALA A 73 -6.40 -14.81 -11.14
N GLU A 74 -5.24 -15.47 -11.03
CA GLU A 74 -5.05 -16.88 -11.41
C GLU A 74 -5.98 -17.84 -10.65
N ARG A 75 -6.55 -17.39 -9.53
CA ARG A 75 -7.47 -18.13 -8.68
C ARG A 75 -8.92 -17.62 -8.78
N GLY A 76 -9.21 -16.83 -9.82
CA GLY A 76 -10.54 -16.28 -10.09
C GLY A 76 -10.96 -15.17 -9.13
N ARG A 77 -10.00 -14.50 -8.44
CA ARG A 77 -10.29 -13.40 -7.52
C ARG A 77 -9.71 -12.10 -8.07
N HIS A 78 -10.55 -11.09 -8.25
CA HIS A 78 -10.21 -9.86 -8.96
C HIS A 78 -10.30 -8.63 -8.06
N ALA A 79 -9.24 -7.84 -8.03
CA ALA A 79 -9.22 -6.56 -7.33
C ALA A 79 -10.29 -5.61 -7.90
N GLY A 80 -10.92 -4.83 -7.02
CA GLY A 80 -12.00 -3.92 -7.40
C GLY A 80 -13.37 -4.60 -7.64
N HIS A 81 -13.41 -5.91 -7.54
CA HIS A 81 -14.63 -6.71 -7.64
C HIS A 81 -14.82 -7.60 -6.39
N ASP A 82 -13.89 -8.51 -6.12
CA ASP A 82 -13.98 -9.45 -4.99
C ASP A 82 -13.32 -8.91 -3.70
N TYR A 83 -12.37 -8.00 -3.85
CA TYR A 83 -11.65 -7.36 -2.75
C TYR A 83 -11.10 -6.00 -3.17
N ALA A 84 -10.93 -5.11 -2.20
CA ALA A 84 -10.23 -3.84 -2.41
C ALA A 84 -8.71 -4.05 -2.34
N LEU A 85 -7.96 -3.36 -3.20
CA LEU A 85 -6.51 -3.43 -3.22
C LEU A 85 -5.89 -2.04 -3.30
N ILE A 86 -4.91 -1.78 -2.43
CA ILE A 86 -4.13 -0.55 -2.43
C ILE A 86 -2.63 -0.86 -2.30
N GLY A 87 -1.83 -0.15 -3.10
CA GLY A 87 -0.37 -0.17 -3.05
C GLY A 87 0.23 1.09 -2.42
N PHE A 88 1.49 1.34 -2.72
CA PHE A 88 2.25 2.51 -2.29
C PHE A 88 3.37 2.76 -3.30
N ASP A 89 3.70 4.02 -3.61
CA ASP A 89 4.76 4.60 -4.44
C ASP A 89 4.26 5.29 -5.72
N ASP A 90 3.10 4.91 -6.27
CA ASP A 90 2.50 5.40 -7.52
C ASP A 90 3.44 5.22 -8.72
N ILE A 91 3.93 3.98 -8.91
CA ILE A 91 4.73 3.64 -10.07
C ILE A 91 3.89 3.71 -11.36
N ALA A 92 4.54 3.89 -12.51
CA ALA A 92 3.84 4.05 -13.79
C ALA A 92 2.89 2.88 -14.11
N GLU A 93 3.29 1.65 -13.76
CA GLU A 93 2.49 0.45 -13.96
C GLU A 93 1.18 0.43 -13.17
N ALA A 94 1.11 1.16 -12.05
CA ALA A 94 -0.11 1.24 -11.24
C ALA A 94 -1.29 1.86 -12.01
N ALA A 95 -1.00 2.85 -12.86
CA ALA A 95 -2.02 3.54 -13.66
C ALA A 95 -2.56 2.69 -14.82
N VAL A 96 -1.73 1.80 -15.37
CA VAL A 96 -2.06 0.99 -16.56
C VAL A 96 -2.37 -0.48 -16.21
N ALA A 97 -2.38 -0.84 -14.94
CA ALA A 97 -2.79 -2.16 -14.47
C ALA A 97 -4.27 -2.42 -14.78
N SER A 98 -4.67 -3.67 -14.76
CA SER A 98 -6.07 -4.07 -14.93
C SER A 98 -6.57 -4.88 -13.72
N PRO A 99 -7.42 -4.25 -12.87
CA PRO A 99 -7.85 -2.85 -12.90
C PRO A 99 -6.71 -1.88 -12.49
N PRO A 100 -6.81 -0.57 -12.86
CA PRO A 100 -5.86 0.44 -12.38
C PRO A 100 -5.74 0.44 -10.85
N LEU A 101 -4.50 0.43 -10.35
CA LEU A 101 -4.19 0.24 -8.93
C LEU A 101 -4.31 1.55 -8.15
N SER A 102 -5.11 1.54 -7.09
CA SER A 102 -5.11 2.57 -6.05
C SER A 102 -3.80 2.52 -5.27
N THR A 103 -3.23 3.68 -4.96
CA THR A 103 -1.90 3.75 -4.34
C THR A 103 -1.69 5.07 -3.59
N VAL A 104 -0.62 5.16 -2.83
CA VAL A 104 -0.18 6.38 -2.17
C VAL A 104 1.03 6.94 -2.92
N ALA A 105 0.87 8.10 -3.56
CA ALA A 105 1.94 8.79 -4.28
C ALA A 105 2.84 9.55 -3.30
N VAL A 106 4.14 9.29 -3.38
CA VAL A 106 5.18 9.96 -2.56
C VAL A 106 6.01 10.95 -3.36
N ALA A 107 5.79 11.04 -4.68
CA ALA A 107 6.47 11.97 -5.59
C ALA A 107 8.00 11.99 -5.40
N PRO A 108 8.72 10.90 -5.65
CA PRO A 108 10.13 10.75 -5.28
C PRO A 108 11.04 11.79 -5.95
N ARG A 109 10.71 12.22 -7.18
CA ARG A 109 11.48 13.25 -7.89
C ARG A 109 11.40 14.59 -7.16
N GLU A 110 10.20 15.02 -6.79
CA GLU A 110 9.96 16.26 -6.05
C GLU A 110 10.62 16.22 -4.68
N ARG A 111 10.60 15.05 -4.01
CA ARG A 111 11.28 14.86 -2.72
C ARG A 111 12.80 15.00 -2.88
N GLY A 112 13.37 14.41 -3.91
CA GLY A 112 14.80 14.56 -4.24
C GLY A 112 15.17 16.01 -4.50
N MET A 113 14.37 16.74 -5.27
CA MET A 113 14.59 18.18 -5.53
C MET A 113 14.51 19.01 -4.25
N GLN A 114 13.52 18.77 -3.39
CA GLN A 114 13.37 19.48 -2.12
C GLN A 114 14.54 19.20 -1.16
N ALA A 115 14.96 17.95 -1.07
CA ALA A 115 16.11 17.59 -0.24
C ALA A 115 17.40 18.29 -0.72
N ALA A 116 17.65 18.31 -2.03
CA ALA A 116 18.79 19.01 -2.61
C ALA A 116 18.72 20.54 -2.35
N GLN A 117 17.54 21.13 -2.49
CA GLN A 117 17.33 22.56 -2.23
C GLN A 117 17.61 22.91 -0.78
N LEU A 118 17.11 22.11 0.18
CA LEU A 118 17.38 22.32 1.60
C LEU A 118 18.87 22.32 1.92
N VAL A 119 19.64 21.39 1.34
CA VAL A 119 21.09 21.34 1.51
C VAL A 119 21.77 22.59 0.93
N LEU A 120 21.39 22.99 -0.30
CA LEU A 120 21.95 24.17 -0.94
C LEU A 120 21.68 25.45 -0.17
N ASP A 121 20.46 25.60 0.34
CA ASP A 121 20.08 26.79 1.13
C ASP A 121 20.80 26.83 2.48
N ALA A 122 20.95 25.70 3.16
CA ALA A 122 21.73 25.61 4.38
C ALA A 122 23.21 26.01 4.17
N LEU A 123 23.81 25.53 3.07
CA LEU A 123 25.19 25.88 2.72
C LEU A 123 25.35 27.38 2.40
N ARG A 124 24.40 27.98 1.66
CA ARG A 124 24.42 29.40 1.29
C ARG A 124 24.19 30.33 2.48
N GLN A 125 23.31 29.93 3.39
CA GLN A 125 22.88 30.74 4.53
C GLN A 125 23.67 30.42 5.81
N GLN A 126 24.58 29.46 5.75
CA GLN A 126 25.32 28.94 6.91
C GLN A 126 24.41 28.52 8.07
N GLN A 127 23.25 27.97 7.72
CA GLN A 127 22.25 27.51 8.69
C GLN A 127 22.31 26.00 8.86
N THR A 128 21.89 25.52 10.04
CA THR A 128 21.72 24.09 10.29
C THR A 128 20.48 23.56 9.60
N LEU A 129 20.57 22.37 9.02
CA LEU A 129 19.42 21.68 8.47
C LEU A 129 18.39 21.35 9.56
N PRO A 130 17.08 21.39 9.27
CA PRO A 130 16.06 20.90 10.18
C PRO A 130 16.27 19.42 10.47
N ALA A 131 16.06 18.99 11.71
CA ALA A 131 16.22 17.59 12.12
C ALA A 131 15.24 16.65 11.39
N LEU A 132 14.08 17.17 11.00
CA LEU A 132 13.03 16.43 10.28
C LEU A 132 12.25 17.37 9.37
N THR A 133 12.04 16.94 8.13
CA THR A 133 11.09 17.57 7.19
C THR A 133 10.07 16.55 6.75
N ILE A 134 8.80 16.79 7.07
CA ILE A 134 7.69 15.93 6.66
C ILE A 134 7.14 16.44 5.33
N ALA A 135 7.11 15.55 4.34
CA ALA A 135 6.53 15.83 3.04
C ALA A 135 5.18 15.12 2.89
N PRO A 136 4.13 15.79 2.40
CA PRO A 136 2.82 15.19 2.24
C PRO A 136 2.84 14.06 1.21
N ALA A 137 2.12 13.00 1.49
CA ALA A 137 1.78 11.96 0.53
C ALA A 137 0.36 12.20 0.01
N ARG A 138 0.05 11.70 -1.19
CA ARG A 138 -1.26 11.86 -1.83
C ARG A 138 -1.88 10.50 -2.12
N LEU A 139 -3.11 10.28 -1.67
CA LEU A 139 -3.87 9.09 -2.01
C LEU A 139 -4.40 9.20 -3.45
N CYS A 140 -4.06 8.22 -4.29
CA CYS A 140 -4.51 8.08 -5.66
C CYS A 140 -5.53 6.94 -5.75
N LEU A 141 -6.82 7.25 -5.65
CA LEU A 141 -7.88 6.26 -5.75
C LEU A 141 -8.16 5.91 -7.21
N ARG A 142 -8.11 4.60 -7.50
CA ARG A 142 -8.40 4.01 -8.82
C ARG A 142 -9.38 2.85 -8.68
N ALA A 143 -9.55 2.05 -9.74
CA ALA A 143 -10.57 1.01 -9.79
C ALA A 143 -10.30 -0.16 -8.83
N SER A 144 -9.05 -0.46 -8.49
CA SER A 144 -8.71 -1.62 -7.63
C SER A 144 -9.26 -1.54 -6.20
N SER A 145 -9.63 -0.37 -5.71
CA SER A 145 -10.23 -0.20 -4.37
C SER A 145 -11.74 0.08 -4.39
N ARG A 146 -12.38 0.02 -5.57
CA ARG A 146 -13.82 0.24 -5.72
C ARG A 146 -14.54 -1.11 -5.64
N VAL A 147 -14.83 -1.56 -4.44
CA VAL A 147 -15.66 -2.76 -4.22
C VAL A 147 -17.08 -2.32 -3.90
N ALA A 148 -18.06 -2.95 -4.52
CA ALA A 148 -19.46 -2.71 -4.16
C ALA A 148 -19.71 -3.23 -2.73
N LEU A 149 -20.20 -2.38 -1.83
CA LEU A 149 -20.47 -2.73 -0.43
C LEU A 149 -21.44 -3.91 -0.29
N SER A 150 -22.28 -4.14 -1.28
CA SER A 150 -23.19 -5.29 -1.35
C SER A 150 -22.50 -6.66 -1.45
N SER A 151 -21.22 -6.70 -1.79
CA SER A 151 -20.42 -7.93 -1.87
C SER A 151 -19.66 -8.26 -0.58
N VAL A 152 -19.74 -7.41 0.46
CA VAL A 152 -19.03 -7.61 1.72
C VAL A 152 -19.98 -8.28 2.73
N PRO A 153 -19.76 -9.54 3.12
CA PRO A 153 -20.58 -10.20 4.14
C PRO A 153 -20.52 -9.42 5.46
N GLY A 154 -21.70 -9.06 6.00
CA GLY A 154 -21.81 -8.42 7.31
C GLY A 154 -21.78 -6.89 7.34
N VAL A 155 -21.67 -6.19 6.21
CA VAL A 155 -21.87 -4.74 6.13
C VAL A 155 -23.31 -4.49 5.63
N ALA A 156 -24.18 -4.08 6.53
CA ALA A 156 -25.50 -3.55 6.16
C ALA A 156 -25.33 -2.20 5.46
N ALA A 157 -26.07 -1.99 4.37
CA ALA A 157 -26.10 -0.73 3.64
C ALA A 157 -26.68 0.41 4.47
#